data_9608bf389f93cbdc9c729eb54f9f95c6
#
_entry.id   9608bf389f93cbdc9c729eb54f9f95c6
#
_cell.length_a   1.000
_cell.length_b   1.000
_cell.length_c   1.000
_cell.angle_alpha   90.00
_cell.angle_beta   90.00
_cell.angle_gamma   90.00
#
_symmetry.space_group_name_H-M   'P 1'
#
loop_
_entity.id
_entity.type
_entity.pdbx_description
1 polymer ?
#
loop_
_entity_poly.entity_id
_entity_poly.type
_entity_poly.pdbx_seq_one_letter_code
_entity_poly.pdbx_strand_id
1 'polypeptide(L)'
;YIEDKFYYLFDYMAYSLPLVKSSIVGFSNWEVILNHRGIYFLAGLAFVFFTISLFRRLPNSSHSNYPWLVISFCTLMLAFVCGYWHIHSILYQSDIRATYTKINNQYVSTPKMFIHEYDLSVEQHPEDFLSEVTVKGVALDSSAVFTFCLNPGLTIHSVHSAG
;
A
#
# COMPACT_ATOMS: atom_id res chain seq x y z
N TYR A 1 13.21 -12.51 15.54
CA TYR A 1 12.42 -11.27 15.50
C TYR A 1 12.11 -11.01 14.03
N ILE A 2 10.87 -11.26 13.63
CA ILE A 2 10.33 -10.86 12.32
C ILE A 2 10.05 -9.37 12.47
N GLU A 3 10.59 -8.55 11.57
CA GLU A 3 10.30 -7.12 11.59
C GLU A 3 8.79 -6.88 11.48
N ASP A 4 8.27 -5.94 12.25
CA ASP A 4 6.82 -5.66 12.34
C ASP A 4 6.16 -5.44 10.97
N LYS A 5 6.92 -4.89 10.00
CA LYS A 5 6.44 -4.69 8.63
C LYS A 5 6.12 -5.97 7.86
N PHE A 6 6.64 -7.14 8.29
CA PHE A 6 6.35 -8.43 7.68
C PHE A 6 5.31 -9.24 8.47
N TYR A 7 4.85 -8.73 9.60
CA TYR A 7 3.92 -9.43 10.47
C TYR A 7 2.65 -9.88 9.74
N TYR A 8 2.11 -9.03 8.87
CA TYR A 8 0.90 -9.36 8.10
C TYR A 8 1.09 -10.52 7.14
N LEU A 9 2.29 -10.74 6.60
CA LEU A 9 2.54 -11.85 5.67
C LEU A 9 2.39 -13.21 6.37
N PHE A 10 2.75 -13.29 7.65
CA PHE A 10 2.68 -14.53 8.44
C PHE A 10 1.37 -14.68 9.24
N ASP A 11 0.51 -13.67 9.18
CA ASP A 11 -0.81 -13.73 9.78
C ASP A 11 -1.81 -14.38 8.79
N TYR A 12 -1.88 -15.71 8.80
CA TYR A 12 -2.80 -16.46 7.93
C TYR A 12 -4.26 -15.98 8.05
N MET A 13 -4.71 -15.65 9.25
CA MET A 13 -6.09 -15.21 9.49
C MET A 13 -6.32 -13.75 9.10
N ALA A 14 -5.24 -13.01 8.84
CA ALA A 14 -5.25 -11.57 8.51
C ALA A 14 -6.05 -10.71 9.52
N TYR A 15 -5.97 -11.05 10.82
CA TYR A 15 -6.62 -10.26 11.86
C TYR A 15 -6.10 -8.83 11.95
N SER A 16 -4.83 -8.65 11.61
CA SER A 16 -4.17 -7.34 11.64
C SER A 16 -4.45 -6.49 10.39
N LEU A 17 -5.10 -7.05 9.36
CA LEU A 17 -5.52 -6.32 8.17
C LEU A 17 -6.99 -5.90 8.31
N PRO A 18 -7.29 -4.65 8.63
CA PRO A 18 -8.66 -4.20 8.81
C PRO A 18 -9.41 -4.22 7.48
N LEU A 19 -10.45 -5.06 7.39
CA LEU A 19 -11.42 -5.05 6.31
C LEU A 19 -12.57 -4.12 6.70
N VAL A 20 -12.30 -2.82 6.75
CA VAL A 20 -13.31 -1.82 7.11
C VAL A 20 -13.83 -1.16 5.83
N LYS A 21 -15.14 -1.27 5.62
CA LYS A 21 -15.81 -0.54 4.54
C LYS A 21 -16.06 0.90 4.99
N SER A 22 -15.40 1.83 4.33
CA SER A 22 -15.71 3.25 4.45
C SER A 22 -16.97 3.59 3.65
N SER A 23 -17.83 4.47 4.17
CA SER A 23 -18.98 5.00 3.44
C SER A 23 -18.59 5.90 2.26
N ILE A 24 -17.36 6.43 2.27
CA ILE A 24 -16.86 7.38 1.27
C ILE A 24 -15.98 6.66 0.23
N VAL A 25 -15.02 5.84 0.67
CA VAL A 25 -13.99 5.25 -0.21
C VAL A 25 -14.26 3.76 -0.49
N GLY A 26 -15.27 3.16 0.16
CA GLY A 26 -15.50 1.72 0.04
C GLY A 26 -14.41 0.90 0.78
N PHE A 27 -13.91 -0.14 0.14
CA PHE A 27 -12.83 -0.98 0.68
C PHE A 27 -11.47 -0.46 0.20
N SER A 28 -10.82 0.41 0.97
CA SER A 28 -9.54 1.02 0.60
C SER A 28 -8.37 0.01 0.52
N ASN A 29 -8.44 -1.09 1.27
CA ASN A 29 -7.34 -2.06 1.39
C ASN A 29 -7.62 -3.38 0.65
N TRP A 30 -8.57 -3.42 -0.26
CA TRP A 30 -8.99 -4.66 -0.92
C TRP A 30 -7.86 -5.34 -1.70
N GLU A 31 -6.99 -4.57 -2.34
CA GLU A 31 -5.85 -5.09 -3.11
C GLU A 31 -4.84 -5.82 -2.21
N VAL A 32 -4.52 -5.24 -1.06
CA VAL A 32 -3.60 -5.83 -0.08
C VAL A 32 -4.17 -7.13 0.46
N ILE A 33 -5.47 -7.14 0.79
CA ILE A 33 -6.16 -8.31 1.31
C ILE A 33 -6.25 -9.40 0.25
N LEU A 34 -6.63 -9.05 -0.97
CA LEU A 34 -6.75 -10.01 -2.08
C LEU A 34 -5.40 -10.64 -2.40
N ASN A 35 -4.33 -9.84 -2.45
CA ASN A 35 -2.99 -10.34 -2.71
C ASN A 35 -2.52 -11.27 -1.58
N HIS A 36 -2.70 -10.87 -0.33
CA HIS A 36 -2.38 -11.69 0.83
C HIS A 36 -3.12 -13.03 0.80
N ARG A 37 -4.43 -13.02 0.59
CA ARG A 37 -5.24 -14.26 0.47
C ARG A 37 -4.87 -15.09 -0.74
N GLY A 38 -4.54 -14.43 -1.86
CA GLY A 38 -4.09 -15.08 -3.09
C GLY A 38 -2.81 -15.90 -2.88
N ILE A 39 -1.84 -15.37 -2.12
CA ILE A 39 -0.60 -16.09 -1.78
C ILE A 39 -0.92 -17.41 -1.06
N TYR A 40 -1.74 -17.37 -0.02
CA TYR A 40 -2.11 -18.55 0.74
C TYR A 40 -2.97 -19.53 -0.07
N PHE A 41 -3.87 -19.01 -0.90
CA PHE A 41 -4.68 -19.86 -1.79
C PHE A 41 -3.80 -20.61 -2.79
N LEU A 42 -2.86 -19.92 -3.44
CA LEU A 42 -1.93 -20.55 -4.39
C LEU A 42 -1.02 -21.56 -3.70
N ALA A 43 -0.50 -21.24 -2.52
CA ALA A 43 0.30 -22.18 -1.75
C ALA A 43 -0.51 -23.44 -1.35
N GLY A 44 -1.74 -23.25 -0.87
CA GLY A 44 -2.64 -24.35 -0.55
C GLY A 44 -2.96 -25.24 -1.77
N LEU A 45 -3.24 -24.60 -2.92
CA LEU A 45 -3.48 -25.30 -4.18
C LEU A 45 -2.25 -26.11 -4.64
N ALA A 46 -1.05 -25.54 -4.48
CA ALA A 46 0.19 -26.25 -4.78
C ALA A 46 0.35 -27.50 -3.94
N PHE A 47 0.05 -27.44 -2.63
CA PHE A 47 0.07 -28.62 -1.75
C PHE A 47 -0.97 -29.67 -2.13
N VAL A 48 -2.17 -29.25 -2.57
CA VAL A 48 -3.19 -30.17 -3.08
C VAL A 48 -2.66 -30.92 -4.32
N PHE A 49 -2.12 -30.23 -5.31
CA PHE A 49 -1.55 -30.86 -6.50
C PHE A 49 -0.36 -31.76 -6.16
N PHE A 50 0.48 -31.35 -5.21
CA PHE A 50 1.58 -32.15 -4.72
C PHE A 50 1.07 -33.46 -4.10
N THR A 51 0.05 -33.36 -3.24
CA THR A 51 -0.58 -34.52 -2.62
C THR A 51 -1.15 -35.49 -3.68
N ILE A 52 -1.85 -34.97 -4.69
CA ILE A 52 -2.35 -35.75 -5.81
C ILE A 52 -1.22 -36.49 -6.53
N SER A 53 -0.06 -35.85 -6.71
CA SER A 53 1.12 -36.43 -7.37
C SER A 53 1.71 -37.60 -6.57
N LEU A 54 1.58 -37.58 -5.24
CA LEU A 54 2.11 -38.61 -4.35
C LEU A 54 1.19 -39.85 -4.26
N PHE A 55 -0.10 -39.71 -4.60
CA PHE A 55 -1.01 -40.86 -4.54
C PHE A 55 -0.62 -41.94 -5.56
N ARG A 56 -0.43 -43.14 -5.06
CA ARG A 56 -0.12 -44.31 -5.89
C ARG A 56 -1.32 -44.65 -6.74
N ARG A 57 -1.16 -44.63 -8.05
CA ARG A 57 -2.20 -45.01 -8.99
C ARG A 57 -2.30 -46.55 -9.09
N LEU A 58 -3.48 -47.02 -9.49
CA LEU A 58 -3.70 -48.43 -9.76
C LEU A 58 -2.73 -48.93 -10.86
N PRO A 59 -2.28 -50.21 -10.79
CA PRO A 59 -1.28 -50.76 -11.72
C PRO A 59 -1.67 -50.67 -13.19
N ASN A 60 -2.98 -50.52 -13.48
CA ASN A 60 -3.51 -50.49 -14.84
C ASN A 60 -3.79 -49.08 -15.40
N SER A 61 -3.38 -48.02 -14.69
CA SER A 61 -3.57 -46.64 -15.18
C SER A 61 -2.40 -46.22 -16.04
N SER A 62 -2.69 -45.83 -17.30
CA SER A 62 -1.70 -45.31 -18.25
C SER A 62 -1.31 -43.82 -18.01
N HIS A 63 -1.92 -43.17 -17.04
CA HIS A 63 -1.68 -41.77 -16.77
C HIS A 63 -0.50 -41.56 -15.82
N SER A 64 0.46 -40.70 -16.23
CA SER A 64 1.57 -40.29 -15.40
C SER A 64 1.14 -39.33 -14.29
N ASN A 65 1.80 -39.36 -13.13
CA ASN A 65 1.64 -38.34 -12.08
C ASN A 65 2.50 -37.07 -12.32
N TYR A 66 3.42 -37.13 -13.28
CA TYR A 66 4.35 -36.06 -13.59
C TYR A 66 3.67 -34.69 -13.87
N PRO A 67 2.58 -34.60 -14.66
CA PRO A 67 1.94 -33.29 -14.88
C PRO A 67 1.42 -32.64 -13.62
N TRP A 68 0.92 -33.41 -12.63
CA TRP A 68 0.46 -32.85 -11.35
C TRP A 68 1.61 -32.26 -10.52
N LEU A 69 2.77 -32.89 -10.58
CA LEU A 69 3.97 -32.40 -9.92
C LEU A 69 4.46 -31.09 -10.57
N VAL A 70 4.42 -31.00 -11.90
CA VAL A 70 4.76 -29.77 -12.62
C VAL A 70 3.78 -28.65 -12.27
N ILE A 71 2.48 -28.92 -12.28
CA ILE A 71 1.45 -27.92 -11.92
C ILE A 71 1.66 -27.46 -10.47
N SER A 72 1.94 -28.36 -9.54
CA SER A 72 2.25 -28.03 -8.16
C SER A 72 3.44 -27.08 -8.05
N PHE A 73 4.51 -27.38 -8.76
CA PHE A 73 5.71 -26.53 -8.76
C PHE A 73 5.41 -25.15 -9.36
N CYS A 74 4.70 -25.08 -10.49
CA CYS A 74 4.33 -23.82 -11.12
C CYS A 74 3.44 -22.96 -10.23
N THR A 75 2.45 -23.55 -9.55
CA THR A 75 1.57 -22.83 -8.61
C THR A 75 2.32 -22.35 -7.37
N LEU A 76 3.27 -23.13 -6.88
CA LEU A 76 4.12 -22.73 -5.77
C LEU A 76 5.04 -21.56 -6.16
N MET A 77 5.65 -21.61 -7.34
CA MET A 77 6.47 -20.52 -7.86
C MET A 77 5.65 -19.24 -8.04
N LEU A 78 4.40 -19.36 -8.51
CA LEU A 78 3.50 -18.22 -8.62
C LEU A 78 3.19 -17.60 -7.24
N ALA A 79 2.96 -18.44 -6.22
CA ALA A 79 2.78 -17.96 -4.84
C ALA A 79 4.02 -17.18 -4.34
N PHE A 80 5.23 -17.66 -4.63
CA PHE A 80 6.46 -16.95 -4.28
C PHE A 80 6.60 -15.60 -5.02
N VAL A 81 6.25 -15.54 -6.30
CA VAL A 81 6.27 -14.28 -7.07
C VAL A 81 5.29 -13.28 -6.48
N CYS A 82 4.06 -13.70 -6.16
CA CYS A 82 3.08 -12.85 -5.50
C CYS A 82 3.55 -12.39 -4.11
N GLY A 83 4.17 -13.28 -3.34
CA GLY A 83 4.76 -12.96 -2.04
C GLY A 83 5.89 -11.95 -2.13
N TYR A 84 6.80 -12.12 -3.09
CA TYR A 84 7.87 -11.17 -3.36
C TYR A 84 7.33 -9.78 -3.72
N TRP A 85 6.34 -9.72 -4.62
CA TRP A 85 5.68 -8.47 -5.00
C TRP A 85 5.03 -7.79 -3.79
N HIS A 86 4.36 -8.55 -2.96
CA HIS A 86 3.73 -8.04 -1.73
C HIS A 86 4.75 -7.42 -0.78
N ILE A 87 5.85 -8.13 -0.50
CA ILE A 87 6.94 -7.63 0.34
C ILE A 87 7.57 -6.37 -0.27
N HIS A 88 7.86 -6.40 -1.55
CA HIS A 88 8.45 -5.27 -2.26
C HIS A 88 7.58 -4.01 -2.16
N SER A 89 6.26 -4.14 -2.32
CA SER A 89 5.31 -3.04 -2.17
C SER A 89 5.33 -2.43 -0.76
N ILE A 90 5.39 -3.26 0.29
CA ILE A 90 5.46 -2.80 1.68
C ILE A 90 6.78 -2.07 1.95
N LEU A 91 7.91 -2.62 1.49
CA LEU A 91 9.22 -2.00 1.64
C LEU A 91 9.28 -0.64 0.93
N TYR A 92 8.79 -0.57 -0.29
CA TYR A 92 8.74 0.68 -1.06
C TYR A 92 7.94 1.77 -0.34
N GLN A 93 6.78 1.44 0.23
CA GLN A 93 6.00 2.38 1.03
C GLN A 93 6.73 2.82 2.31
N SER A 94 7.47 1.90 2.94
CA SER A 94 8.27 2.22 4.12
C SER A 94 9.38 3.24 3.80
N ASP A 95 10.08 3.06 2.68
CA ASP A 95 11.15 3.95 2.25
C ASP A 95 10.62 5.35 1.88
N ILE A 96 9.47 5.40 1.24
CA ILE A 96 8.76 6.68 0.96
C ILE A 96 8.45 7.40 2.27
N ARG A 97 7.87 6.72 3.26
CA ARG A 97 7.55 7.32 4.57
C ARG A 97 8.81 7.83 5.28
N ALA A 98 9.90 7.06 5.25
CA ALA A 98 11.18 7.47 5.84
C ALA A 98 11.72 8.73 5.15
N THR A 99 11.61 8.80 3.83
CA THR A 99 12.01 9.98 3.05
C THR A 99 11.17 11.21 3.42
N TYR A 100 9.86 11.07 3.52
CA TYR A 100 8.98 12.18 3.93
C TYR A 100 9.25 12.63 5.36
N THR A 101 9.50 11.71 6.28
CA THR A 101 9.88 12.04 7.66
C THR A 101 11.18 12.83 7.68
N LYS A 102 12.17 12.42 6.90
CA LYS A 102 13.45 13.14 6.79
C LYS A 102 13.27 14.55 6.24
N ILE A 103 12.48 14.71 5.16
CA ILE A 103 12.19 16.01 4.58
C ILE A 103 11.44 16.89 5.60
N ASN A 104 10.40 16.37 6.22
CA ASN A 104 9.63 17.11 7.23
C ASN A 104 10.52 17.60 8.37
N ASN A 105 11.44 16.76 8.87
CA ASN A 105 12.36 17.13 9.93
C ASN A 105 13.34 18.25 9.54
N GLN A 106 13.68 18.37 8.25
CA GLN A 106 14.52 19.48 7.78
C GLN A 106 13.79 20.83 7.86
N TYR A 107 12.45 20.82 7.77
CA TYR A 107 11.64 22.05 7.76
C TYR A 107 10.92 22.33 9.09
N VAL A 108 11.17 21.53 10.14
CA VAL A 108 10.54 21.72 11.47
C VAL A 108 10.86 23.09 12.06
N SER A 109 12.11 23.58 11.86
CA SER A 109 12.62 24.84 12.41
C SER A 109 12.44 26.04 11.48
N THR A 110 11.81 25.85 10.30
CA THR A 110 11.60 26.99 9.39
C THR A 110 10.51 27.94 9.91
N PRO A 111 10.56 29.22 9.51
CA PRO A 111 9.54 30.18 9.88
C PRO A 111 8.14 29.71 9.49
N LYS A 112 7.20 29.82 10.42
CA LYS A 112 5.81 29.40 10.25
C LYS A 112 4.89 30.60 10.37
N MET A 113 3.75 30.51 9.71
CA MET A 113 2.66 31.46 9.81
C MET A 113 1.64 30.97 10.80
N PHE A 114 1.11 31.85 11.64
CA PHE A 114 -0.08 31.55 12.41
C PHE A 114 -1.32 31.75 11.53
N ILE A 115 -1.94 30.63 11.17
CA ILE A 115 -3.13 30.62 10.30
C ILE A 115 -4.35 30.87 11.20
N HIS A 116 -5.14 31.88 10.88
CA HIS A 116 -6.38 32.21 11.59
C HIS A 116 -7.63 32.01 10.73
N GLU A 117 -7.47 31.95 9.42
CA GLU A 117 -8.58 31.70 8.49
C GLU A 117 -8.11 30.76 7.39
N TYR A 118 -8.93 29.78 7.08
CA TYR A 118 -8.67 28.78 6.08
C TYR A 118 -9.95 28.51 5.30
N ASP A 119 -9.98 28.86 4.03
CA ASP A 119 -11.08 28.60 3.13
C ASP A 119 -10.67 27.57 2.10
N LEU A 120 -11.44 26.50 2.00
CA LEU A 120 -11.17 25.35 1.14
C LEU A 120 -12.37 25.09 0.23
N SER A 121 -12.16 25.25 -1.06
CA SER A 121 -13.08 24.82 -2.10
C SER A 121 -12.53 23.54 -2.76
N VAL A 122 -13.37 22.50 -2.84
CA VAL A 122 -12.97 21.22 -3.45
C VAL A 122 -13.98 20.88 -4.55
N GLU A 123 -13.46 20.69 -5.74
CA GLU A 123 -14.20 20.18 -6.89
C GLU A 123 -13.75 18.73 -7.15
N GLN A 124 -14.68 17.80 -7.03
CA GLN A 124 -14.41 16.38 -7.19
C GLN A 124 -14.74 15.93 -8.62
N HIS A 125 -13.75 15.29 -9.26
CA HIS A 125 -13.90 14.59 -10.52
C HIS A 125 -13.87 13.07 -10.31
N PRO A 126 -14.25 12.25 -11.29
CA PRO A 126 -14.29 10.79 -11.14
C PRO A 126 -12.93 10.14 -10.81
N GLU A 127 -11.83 10.71 -11.27
CA GLU A 127 -10.47 10.15 -11.13
C GLU A 127 -9.56 11.01 -10.25
N ASP A 128 -9.90 12.31 -10.05
CA ASP A 128 -9.11 13.26 -9.30
C ASP A 128 -9.98 14.29 -8.56
N PHE A 129 -9.34 15.22 -7.88
CA PHE A 129 -10.01 16.38 -7.30
C PHE A 129 -9.14 17.62 -7.46
N LEU A 130 -9.77 18.73 -7.74
CA LEU A 130 -9.16 20.04 -7.74
C LEU A 130 -9.53 20.76 -6.44
N SER A 131 -8.52 21.30 -5.73
CA SER A 131 -8.76 22.07 -4.52
C SER A 131 -8.13 23.45 -4.63
N GLU A 132 -8.92 24.48 -4.31
CA GLU A 132 -8.45 25.83 -4.14
C GLU A 132 -8.46 26.18 -2.64
N VAL A 133 -7.32 26.65 -2.16
CA VAL A 133 -7.12 26.91 -0.74
C VAL A 133 -6.68 28.35 -0.55
N THR A 134 -7.49 29.12 0.15
CA THR A 134 -7.11 30.47 0.60
C THR A 134 -6.74 30.43 2.08
N VAL A 135 -5.52 30.85 2.38
CA VAL A 135 -4.97 30.85 3.74
C VAL A 135 -4.71 32.29 4.16
N LYS A 136 -5.31 32.73 5.27
CA LYS A 136 -5.00 34.03 5.89
C LYS A 136 -4.31 33.79 7.23
N GLY A 137 -3.22 34.46 7.44
CA GLY A 137 -2.44 34.27 8.65
C GLY A 137 -1.51 35.45 8.94
N VAL A 138 -0.92 35.41 10.09
CA VAL A 138 0.05 36.40 10.57
C VAL A 138 1.41 35.74 10.68
N ALA A 139 2.43 36.42 10.16
CA ALA A 139 3.81 36.00 10.34
C ALA A 139 4.18 36.01 11.82
N LEU A 140 4.77 34.93 12.31
CA LEU A 140 5.31 34.86 13.66
C LEU A 140 6.69 35.54 13.74
N ASP A 141 7.38 35.60 12.62
CA ASP A 141 8.70 36.19 12.48
C ASP A 141 8.73 37.22 11.35
N SER A 142 9.73 38.09 11.33
CA SER A 142 9.97 39.09 10.26
C SER A 142 10.50 38.42 8.96
N SER A 143 10.31 37.14 8.78
CA SER A 143 10.74 36.42 7.60
C SER A 143 9.79 36.65 6.43
N ALA A 144 10.37 36.91 5.25
CA ALA A 144 9.61 37.03 4.01
C ALA A 144 9.29 35.67 3.35
N VAL A 145 9.77 34.57 3.90
CA VAL A 145 9.59 33.21 3.36
C VAL A 145 8.86 32.35 4.36
N PHE A 146 7.76 31.74 3.92
CA PHE A 146 6.97 30.83 4.71
C PHE A 146 6.99 29.45 4.08
N THR A 147 7.04 28.41 4.92
CA THR A 147 7.04 27.03 4.48
C THR A 147 5.70 26.38 4.81
N PHE A 148 5.04 25.84 3.79
CA PHE A 148 3.84 25.05 3.93
C PHE A 148 4.16 23.59 3.66
N CYS A 149 3.71 22.70 4.54
CA CYS A 149 3.83 21.26 4.35
C CYS A 149 2.52 20.74 3.73
N LEU A 150 2.58 20.31 2.49
CA LEU A 150 1.47 19.72 1.78
C LEU A 150 1.63 18.19 1.71
N ASN A 151 0.50 17.51 1.53
CA ASN A 151 0.54 16.07 1.26
C ASN A 151 1.31 15.80 -0.04
N PRO A 152 2.27 14.88 -0.05
CA PRO A 152 3.10 14.57 -1.23
C PRO A 152 2.34 14.05 -2.44
N GLY A 153 1.09 13.59 -2.26
CA GLY A 153 0.22 13.20 -3.37
C GLY A 153 -0.43 14.37 -4.13
N LEU A 154 -0.23 15.61 -3.67
CA LEU A 154 -0.83 16.79 -4.29
C LEU A 154 0.13 17.44 -5.29
N THR A 155 -0.40 17.78 -6.47
CA THR A 155 0.33 18.56 -7.48
C THR A 155 -0.08 20.03 -7.38
N ILE A 156 0.89 20.92 -7.18
CA ILE A 156 0.64 22.35 -7.09
C ILE A 156 0.55 22.90 -8.51
N HIS A 157 -0.60 23.48 -8.87
CA HIS A 157 -0.81 24.12 -10.17
C HIS A 157 -0.41 25.59 -10.16
N SER A 158 -0.78 26.33 -9.11
CA SER A 158 -0.46 27.74 -8.97
C SER A 158 -0.41 28.17 -7.51
N VAL A 159 0.38 29.19 -7.24
CA VAL A 159 0.45 29.84 -5.92
C VAL A 159 0.37 31.33 -6.15
N HIS A 160 -0.56 32.00 -5.47
CA HIS A 160 -0.73 33.46 -5.51
C HIS A 160 -0.55 34.01 -4.11
N SER A 161 0.17 35.11 -3.99
CA SER A 161 0.29 35.88 -2.75
C SER A 161 -0.44 37.20 -2.95
N ALA A 162 -1.42 37.47 -2.13
CA ALA A 162 -1.97 38.80 -1.98
C ALA A 162 -1.02 39.55 -1.05
N GLY A 163 -0.27 40.53 -1.58
CA GLY A 163 0.67 41.35 -0.84
C GLY A 163 0.01 42.23 0.20
#